data_4a74b5b4240784e38a05bda4e5773f82
#
_entry.id   4a74b5b4240784e38a05bda4e5773f82
#
_cell.length_a   1.000
_cell.length_b   1.000
_cell.length_c   1.000
_cell.angle_alpha   90.00
_cell.angle_beta   90.00
_cell.angle_gamma   90.00
#
_symmetry.space_group_name_H-M   'P 1'
#
loop_
_entity.id
_entity.type
_entity.pdbx_description
1 polymer ?
#
loop_
_entity_poly.entity_id
_entity_poly.type
_entity_poly.pdbx_seq_one_letter_code
_entity_poly.pdbx_strand_id
1 'polypeptide(L)'
;MGRPEHAAVERPASDSASIAADAYATRHDPALAEALAEVAALGRLSDEDVRAMRAARRRHLATGATCALVLAIGLGAWQARILAPARAPTLHYQTQPGQQREVALADGSKLELNGATAVDVTLGGPERDIVLQRGEAYFDIAHDPKRPCVISAAGSQTRVLGTAFDINVARHEVKIQVYRGLVRFGGANGSVDVAAGWQSRFAGNTALAPTRFDPTQQDWRHKWLDTDGIRLEDLVDALNRSGGPIINSPPPKLAGLMLAGRFKLDNAPHLLRAIGPAYGFAAVEQGGKIVLKPGVM
;
A
#
# COMPACT_ATOMS: atom_id res chain seq x y z
N MET A 1 -22.71 -82.41 4.74
CA MET A 1 -23.76 -83.41 4.44
C MET A 1 -24.77 -82.67 3.57
N GLY A 2 -24.85 -82.93 2.31
CA GLY A 2 -25.42 -83.71 1.35
C GLY A 2 -25.47 -82.98 0.04
N ARG A 3 -24.73 -83.37 -0.96
CA ARG A 3 -24.93 -83.08 -2.38
C ARG A 3 -26.18 -83.81 -2.86
N PRO A 4 -26.92 -83.26 -3.79
CA PRO A 4 -27.64 -84.04 -4.77
C PRO A 4 -27.05 -83.98 -6.17
N GLU A 5 -27.11 -85.07 -6.75
CA GLU A 5 -26.69 -85.73 -7.95
C GLU A 5 -27.16 -85.03 -9.26
N HIS A 6 -26.24 -85.14 -10.24
CA HIS A 6 -26.48 -84.80 -11.66
C HIS A 6 -27.46 -85.79 -12.30
N ALA A 7 -28.50 -85.27 -12.90
CA ALA A 7 -29.26 -85.99 -13.94
C ALA A 7 -28.88 -85.48 -15.30
N ALA A 8 -28.20 -86.33 -16.07
CA ALA A 8 -27.88 -86.11 -17.48
C ALA A 8 -29.17 -86.28 -18.33
N VAL A 9 -29.53 -85.20 -19.06
CA VAL A 9 -30.57 -85.32 -20.10
C VAL A 9 -29.82 -85.47 -21.45
N GLU A 10 -29.91 -86.66 -21.99
CA GLU A 10 -29.52 -86.96 -23.36
C GLU A 10 -30.41 -86.21 -24.33
N ARG A 11 -29.84 -85.37 -25.19
CA ARG A 11 -30.53 -84.77 -26.35
C ARG A 11 -30.32 -85.66 -27.61
N PRO A 12 -31.38 -85.94 -28.41
CA PRO A 12 -31.27 -86.75 -29.60
C PRO A 12 -30.45 -85.98 -30.66
N ALA A 13 -29.56 -86.68 -31.34
CA ALA A 13 -28.59 -86.21 -32.32
C ALA A 13 -29.22 -85.90 -33.74
N SER A 14 -30.54 -85.78 -33.89
CA SER A 14 -31.20 -85.54 -35.17
C SER A 14 -31.48 -84.09 -35.55
N ASP A 15 -31.38 -83.11 -34.58
CA ASP A 15 -31.76 -81.74 -34.88
C ASP A 15 -30.61 -80.86 -35.40
N SER A 16 -29.39 -81.22 -35.12
CA SER A 16 -28.24 -80.36 -35.48
C SER A 16 -27.93 -80.29 -36.99
N ALA A 17 -28.27 -81.38 -37.76
CA ALA A 17 -28.06 -81.38 -39.19
C ALA A 17 -29.11 -80.56 -39.96
N SER A 18 -30.39 -80.53 -39.50
CA SER A 18 -31.42 -79.71 -40.05
C SER A 18 -31.19 -78.23 -39.84
N ILE A 19 -30.78 -77.87 -38.63
CA ILE A 19 -30.47 -76.42 -38.30
C ILE A 19 -29.26 -75.91 -39.10
N ALA A 20 -28.29 -76.78 -39.37
CA ALA A 20 -27.09 -76.40 -40.12
C ALA A 20 -27.45 -76.29 -41.68
N ALA A 21 -28.37 -77.13 -42.21
CA ALA A 21 -28.81 -76.98 -43.55
C ALA A 21 -29.69 -75.74 -43.83
N ASP A 22 -30.58 -75.44 -42.92
CA ASP A 22 -31.39 -74.17 -42.95
C ASP A 22 -30.52 -72.93 -42.79
N ALA A 23 -29.55 -72.96 -41.92
CA ALA A 23 -28.61 -71.86 -41.74
C ALA A 23 -27.68 -71.64 -42.96
N TYR A 24 -27.37 -72.70 -43.69
CA TYR A 24 -26.60 -72.69 -44.99
C TYR A 24 -27.46 -72.13 -46.13
N ALA A 25 -28.71 -72.56 -46.20
CA ALA A 25 -29.65 -72.08 -47.21
C ALA A 25 -29.94 -70.58 -47.04
N THR A 26 -30.18 -70.11 -45.79
CA THR A 26 -30.42 -68.74 -45.50
C THR A 26 -29.20 -67.83 -45.76
N ARG A 27 -27.99 -68.40 -45.68
CA ARG A 27 -26.75 -67.65 -45.96
C ARG A 27 -26.48 -67.44 -47.44
N HIS A 28 -27.10 -68.22 -48.31
CA HIS A 28 -26.92 -68.16 -49.77
C HIS A 28 -28.18 -67.70 -50.51
N ASP A 29 -29.17 -67.17 -49.80
CA ASP A 29 -30.36 -66.60 -50.40
C ASP A 29 -29.97 -65.24 -51.06
N PRO A 30 -30.03 -65.14 -52.37
CA PRO A 30 -29.65 -63.94 -53.09
C PRO A 30 -30.60 -62.76 -52.76
N ALA A 31 -31.85 -63.03 -52.40
CA ALA A 31 -32.76 -61.99 -52.01
C ALA A 31 -32.42 -61.36 -50.68
N LEU A 32 -31.89 -62.20 -49.72
CA LEU A 32 -31.42 -61.68 -48.46
C LEU A 32 -30.08 -60.86 -48.60
N ALA A 33 -29.23 -61.33 -49.50
CA ALA A 33 -27.99 -60.63 -49.82
C ALA A 33 -28.24 -59.25 -50.46
N GLU A 34 -29.24 -59.22 -51.34
CA GLU A 34 -29.67 -57.97 -52.00
C GLU A 34 -30.32 -57.00 -51.03
N ALA A 35 -31.21 -57.48 -50.14
CA ALA A 35 -31.83 -56.69 -49.10
C ALA A 35 -30.81 -56.17 -48.12
N LEU A 36 -29.82 -56.96 -47.72
CA LEU A 36 -28.71 -56.52 -46.80
C LEU A 36 -27.79 -55.51 -47.50
N ALA A 37 -27.57 -55.66 -48.81
CA ALA A 37 -26.81 -54.68 -49.59
C ALA A 37 -27.53 -53.32 -49.69
N GLU A 38 -28.88 -53.37 -49.89
CA GLU A 38 -29.70 -52.16 -49.90
C GLU A 38 -29.78 -51.47 -48.58
N VAL A 39 -29.92 -52.17 -47.45
CA VAL A 39 -29.89 -51.63 -46.11
C VAL A 39 -28.47 -51.09 -45.78
N ALA A 40 -27.43 -51.80 -46.22
CA ALA A 40 -26.06 -51.32 -46.06
C ALA A 40 -25.75 -50.08 -46.93
N ALA A 41 -26.40 -49.91 -48.06
CA ALA A 41 -26.26 -48.70 -48.84
C ALA A 41 -26.99 -47.51 -48.24
N LEU A 42 -28.17 -47.73 -47.63
CA LEU A 42 -28.94 -46.70 -46.92
C LEU A 42 -28.30 -46.24 -45.64
N GLY A 43 -27.48 -47.10 -44.99
CA GLY A 43 -26.83 -46.80 -43.70
C GLY A 43 -25.39 -46.23 -43.76
N ARG A 44 -24.82 -46.15 -45.02
CA ARG A 44 -23.47 -45.61 -45.18
C ARG A 44 -23.50 -44.06 -45.21
N LEU A 45 -23.26 -43.42 -44.04
CA LEU A 45 -22.88 -42.01 -44.02
C LEU A 45 -21.65 -41.83 -44.92
N SER A 46 -21.72 -40.93 -45.89
CA SER A 46 -20.58 -40.58 -46.75
C SER A 46 -19.39 -40.15 -45.85
N ASP A 47 -18.17 -40.51 -46.26
CA ASP A 47 -16.96 -40.04 -45.57
C ASP A 47 -16.89 -38.51 -45.48
N GLU A 48 -17.57 -37.82 -46.38
CA GLU A 48 -17.73 -36.36 -46.34
C GLU A 48 -18.67 -35.92 -45.18
N ASP A 49 -19.79 -36.61 -44.98
CA ASP A 49 -20.74 -36.33 -43.92
C ASP A 49 -20.11 -36.57 -42.54
N VAL A 50 -19.32 -37.63 -42.41
CA VAL A 50 -18.57 -37.94 -41.19
C VAL A 50 -17.50 -36.86 -40.90
N ARG A 51 -16.81 -36.41 -41.95
CA ARG A 51 -15.83 -35.30 -41.82
C ARG A 51 -16.52 -33.98 -41.45
N ALA A 52 -17.65 -33.68 -42.11
CA ALA A 52 -18.44 -32.49 -41.83
C ALA A 52 -18.97 -32.47 -40.38
N MET A 53 -19.51 -33.60 -39.91
CA MET A 53 -19.96 -33.72 -38.51
C MET A 53 -18.81 -33.59 -37.48
N ARG A 54 -17.65 -34.17 -37.80
CA ARG A 54 -16.46 -34.02 -36.93
C ARG A 54 -15.94 -32.59 -36.95
N ALA A 55 -15.96 -31.90 -38.07
CA ALA A 55 -15.57 -30.49 -38.17
C ALA A 55 -16.55 -29.58 -37.46
N ALA A 56 -17.85 -29.80 -37.59
CA ALA A 56 -18.88 -29.06 -36.83
C ALA A 56 -18.74 -29.25 -35.33
N ARG A 57 -18.57 -30.50 -34.88
CA ARG A 57 -18.35 -30.80 -33.43
C ARG A 57 -17.09 -30.14 -32.88
N ARG A 58 -15.99 -30.11 -33.66
CA ARG A 58 -14.76 -29.38 -33.23
C ARG A 58 -14.98 -27.88 -33.15
N ARG A 59 -15.75 -27.26 -34.04
CA ARG A 59 -16.10 -25.83 -33.99
C ARG A 59 -16.96 -25.52 -32.77
N HIS A 60 -17.96 -26.33 -32.44
CA HIS A 60 -18.81 -26.16 -31.28
C HIS A 60 -18.03 -26.38 -29.96
N LEU A 61 -17.09 -27.32 -29.94
CA LEU A 61 -16.21 -27.53 -28.77
C LEU A 61 -15.22 -26.37 -28.58
N ALA A 62 -14.68 -25.83 -29.70
CA ALA A 62 -13.77 -24.68 -29.64
C ALA A 62 -14.48 -23.41 -29.16
N THR A 63 -15.68 -23.12 -29.68
CA THR A 63 -16.51 -21.97 -29.26
C THR A 63 -17.00 -22.14 -27.82
N GLY A 64 -17.40 -23.34 -27.40
CA GLY A 64 -17.79 -23.63 -26.03
C GLY A 64 -16.63 -23.44 -25.02
N ALA A 65 -15.44 -23.89 -25.41
CA ALA A 65 -14.25 -23.73 -24.55
C ALA A 65 -13.83 -22.25 -24.38
N THR A 66 -13.92 -21.46 -25.47
CA THR A 66 -13.62 -20.00 -25.35
C THR A 66 -14.65 -19.26 -24.50
N CYS A 67 -15.94 -19.56 -24.65
CA CYS A 67 -16.98 -18.98 -23.80
C CYS A 67 -16.81 -19.36 -22.34
N ALA A 68 -16.50 -20.63 -22.05
CA ALA A 68 -16.24 -21.09 -20.69
C ALA A 68 -15.01 -20.42 -20.07
N LEU A 69 -13.94 -20.21 -20.85
CA LEU A 69 -12.73 -19.50 -20.39
C LEU A 69 -13.04 -18.03 -20.08
N VAL A 70 -13.77 -17.34 -20.94
CA VAL A 70 -14.16 -15.93 -20.73
C VAL A 70 -15.05 -15.80 -19.50
N LEU A 71 -16.01 -16.73 -19.32
CA LEU A 71 -16.86 -16.75 -18.11
C LEU A 71 -16.04 -17.05 -16.85
N ALA A 72 -15.08 -17.97 -16.89
CA ALA A 72 -14.21 -18.28 -15.77
C ALA A 72 -13.32 -17.08 -15.40
N ILE A 73 -12.73 -16.40 -16.39
CA ILE A 73 -11.95 -15.17 -16.18
C ILE A 73 -12.84 -14.05 -15.61
N GLY A 74 -14.02 -13.86 -16.18
CA GLY A 74 -15.00 -12.86 -15.73
C GLY A 74 -15.46 -13.11 -14.29
N LEU A 75 -15.78 -14.36 -13.95
CA LEU A 75 -16.18 -14.77 -12.60
C LEU A 75 -15.02 -14.64 -11.59
N GLY A 76 -13.81 -15.04 -12.02
CA GLY A 76 -12.59 -14.87 -11.22
C GLY A 76 -12.27 -13.40 -10.93
N ALA A 77 -12.36 -12.55 -11.93
CA ALA A 77 -12.17 -11.10 -11.80
C ALA A 77 -13.26 -10.45 -10.92
N TRP A 78 -14.50 -10.90 -11.05
CA TRP A 78 -15.62 -10.45 -10.23
C TRP A 78 -15.47 -10.89 -8.76
N GLN A 79 -15.10 -12.15 -8.51
CA GLN A 79 -14.79 -12.64 -7.16
C GLN A 79 -13.58 -11.92 -6.56
N ALA A 80 -12.53 -11.69 -7.34
CA ALA A 80 -11.37 -10.93 -6.87
C ALA A 80 -11.74 -9.49 -6.48
N ARG A 81 -12.70 -8.86 -7.17
CA ARG A 81 -13.22 -7.54 -6.82
C ARG A 81 -14.06 -7.52 -5.55
N ILE A 82 -14.85 -8.57 -5.32
CA ILE A 82 -15.69 -8.71 -4.10
C ILE A 82 -14.84 -9.08 -2.89
N LEU A 83 -13.79 -9.88 -3.10
CA LEU A 83 -12.86 -10.30 -2.05
C LEU A 83 -11.73 -9.30 -1.82
N ALA A 84 -11.60 -8.27 -2.67
CA ALA A 84 -10.65 -7.19 -2.41
C ALA A 84 -11.03 -6.51 -1.10
N PRO A 85 -10.13 -6.46 -0.09
CA PRO A 85 -10.43 -5.80 1.17
C PRO A 85 -10.83 -4.36 0.87
N ALA A 86 -11.99 -3.95 1.38
CA ALA A 86 -12.44 -2.57 1.27
C ALA A 86 -11.29 -1.69 1.80
N ARG A 87 -10.81 -0.75 0.98
CA ARG A 87 -9.79 0.20 1.43
C ARG A 87 -10.34 0.91 2.65
N ALA A 88 -9.60 0.84 3.75
CA ALA A 88 -9.98 1.56 4.96
C ALA A 88 -10.10 3.06 4.64
N PRO A 89 -11.05 3.75 5.27
CA PRO A 89 -11.21 5.17 5.09
C PRO A 89 -9.94 5.89 5.56
N THR A 90 -9.50 6.86 4.76
CA THR A 90 -8.43 7.78 5.14
C THR A 90 -9.04 8.94 5.90
N LEU A 91 -8.56 9.19 7.11
CA LEU A 91 -8.94 10.31 7.96
C LEU A 91 -7.95 11.44 7.74
N HIS A 92 -8.44 12.64 7.50
CA HIS A 92 -7.64 13.84 7.27
C HIS A 92 -7.68 14.76 8.49
N TYR A 93 -6.52 15.14 9.01
CA TYR A 93 -6.37 16.07 10.12
C TYR A 93 -5.49 17.23 9.71
N GLN A 94 -5.89 18.46 10.09
CA GLN A 94 -5.10 19.66 9.83
C GLN A 94 -5.22 20.66 10.96
N THR A 95 -4.23 21.53 11.06
CA THR A 95 -4.15 22.66 12.00
C THR A 95 -3.85 23.96 11.26
N GLN A 96 -4.33 25.07 11.81
CA GLN A 96 -3.97 26.42 11.37
C GLN A 96 -2.66 26.89 12.03
N PRO A 97 -1.96 27.90 11.49
CA PRO A 97 -0.86 28.54 12.19
C PRO A 97 -1.25 28.95 13.63
N GLY A 98 -0.41 28.66 14.60
CA GLY A 98 -0.66 28.90 16.02
C GLY A 98 -1.58 27.89 16.72
N GLN A 99 -2.23 26.99 15.98
CA GLN A 99 -3.09 25.95 16.53
C GLN A 99 -2.31 24.66 16.74
N GLN A 100 -2.32 24.13 17.96
CA GLN A 100 -1.88 22.77 18.27
C GLN A 100 -3.12 21.88 18.47
N ARG A 101 -3.01 20.61 18.09
CA ARG A 101 -4.14 19.66 18.19
C ARG A 101 -3.65 18.28 18.57
N GLU A 102 -4.23 17.71 19.62
CA GLU A 102 -4.09 16.30 19.94
C GLU A 102 -5.18 15.47 19.22
N VAL A 103 -4.79 14.32 18.66
CA VAL A 103 -5.66 13.38 17.96
C VAL A 103 -5.43 11.99 18.52
N ALA A 104 -6.46 11.40 19.11
CA ALA A 104 -6.47 9.99 19.48
C ALA A 104 -6.97 9.15 18.30
N LEU A 105 -6.19 8.14 17.91
CA LEU A 105 -6.52 7.23 16.83
C LEU A 105 -7.22 5.97 17.35
N ALA A 106 -7.97 5.29 16.47
CA ALA A 106 -8.75 4.11 16.83
C ALA A 106 -7.90 2.89 17.22
N ASP A 107 -6.61 2.87 16.88
CA ASP A 107 -5.64 1.82 17.27
C ASP A 107 -4.97 2.07 18.63
N GLY A 108 -5.36 3.15 19.32
CA GLY A 108 -4.77 3.59 20.58
C GLY A 108 -3.54 4.49 20.44
N SER A 109 -3.10 4.78 19.20
CA SER A 109 -2.03 5.75 18.94
C SER A 109 -2.51 7.18 19.20
N LYS A 110 -1.58 8.08 19.52
CA LYS A 110 -1.84 9.51 19.70
C LYS A 110 -0.93 10.32 18.81
N LEU A 111 -1.47 11.38 18.22
CA LEU A 111 -0.73 12.36 17.44
C LEU A 111 -0.89 13.74 18.11
N GLU A 112 0.20 14.48 18.25
CA GLU A 112 0.17 15.90 18.58
C GLU A 112 0.61 16.66 17.32
N LEU A 113 -0.28 17.45 16.74
CA LEU A 113 -0.03 18.23 15.53
C LEU A 113 0.37 19.65 15.89
N ASN A 114 1.52 20.11 15.40
CA ASN A 114 1.93 21.51 15.51
C ASN A 114 1.09 22.41 14.58
N GLY A 115 1.28 23.72 14.64
CA GLY A 115 0.61 24.66 13.74
C GLY A 115 0.92 24.40 12.27
N ALA A 116 -0.03 24.74 11.37
CA ALA A 116 0.08 24.58 9.91
C ALA A 116 0.44 23.16 9.44
N THR A 117 0.05 22.14 10.18
CA THR A 117 0.33 20.72 9.92
C THR A 117 -0.86 20.06 9.21
N ALA A 118 -0.58 19.11 8.31
CA ALA A 118 -1.59 18.27 7.66
C ALA A 118 -1.14 16.82 7.62
N VAL A 119 -2.02 15.91 8.07
CA VAL A 119 -1.78 14.48 8.19
C VAL A 119 -2.96 13.68 7.68
N ASP A 120 -2.70 12.67 6.88
CA ASP A 120 -3.64 11.63 6.46
C ASP A 120 -3.36 10.34 7.20
N VAL A 121 -4.39 9.67 7.72
CA VAL A 121 -4.27 8.45 8.51
C VAL A 121 -5.17 7.38 7.94
N THR A 122 -4.60 6.21 7.62
CA THR A 122 -5.30 5.01 7.15
C THR A 122 -4.91 3.83 8.02
N LEU A 123 -5.83 3.32 8.86
CA LEU A 123 -5.53 2.30 9.87
C LEU A 123 -5.99 0.88 9.48
N GLY A 124 -6.66 0.73 8.36
CA GLY A 124 -7.13 -0.58 7.89
C GLY A 124 -6.12 -1.26 6.98
N GLY A 125 -6.00 -2.57 7.12
CA GLY A 125 -5.09 -3.37 6.30
C GLY A 125 -3.94 -3.99 7.10
N PRO A 126 -2.96 -4.59 6.41
CA PRO A 126 -1.82 -5.26 7.03
C PRO A 126 -0.83 -4.29 7.67
N GLU A 127 -0.86 -3.03 7.29
CA GLU A 127 -0.05 -1.93 7.83
C GLU A 127 -0.96 -0.76 8.25
N ARG A 128 -0.44 0.11 9.09
CA ARG A 128 -1.04 1.37 9.49
C ARG A 128 -0.29 2.47 8.74
N ASP A 129 -0.97 3.14 7.81
CA ASP A 129 -0.34 4.13 6.94
C ASP A 129 -0.68 5.54 7.40
N ILE A 130 0.34 6.37 7.56
CA ILE A 130 0.22 7.78 7.89
C ILE A 130 1.03 8.58 6.86
N VAL A 131 0.45 9.67 6.36
CA VAL A 131 1.15 10.60 5.48
C VAL A 131 1.20 11.97 6.15
N LEU A 132 2.38 12.39 6.58
CA LEU A 132 2.62 13.76 7.01
C LEU A 132 2.88 14.62 5.77
N GLN A 133 1.85 15.29 5.27
CA GLN A 133 1.91 16.07 4.05
C GLN A 133 2.77 17.33 4.21
N ARG A 134 2.69 17.98 5.36
CA ARG A 134 3.47 19.17 5.74
C ARG A 134 3.43 19.41 7.24
N GLY A 135 4.35 20.21 7.72
CA GLY A 135 4.39 20.67 9.11
C GLY A 135 5.19 19.76 10.02
N GLU A 136 4.76 19.63 11.26
CA GLU A 136 5.49 18.94 12.31
C GLU A 136 4.49 18.24 13.24
N ALA A 137 4.77 16.99 13.58
CA ALA A 137 3.92 16.21 14.45
C ALA A 137 4.73 15.26 15.33
N TYR A 138 4.29 15.16 16.58
CA TYR A 138 4.74 14.13 17.50
C TYR A 138 3.78 12.93 17.42
N PHE A 139 4.36 11.74 17.34
CA PHE A 139 3.68 10.46 17.18
C PHE A 139 3.96 9.60 18.43
N ASP A 140 2.93 9.21 19.14
CA ASP A 140 2.98 8.16 20.16
C ASP A 140 2.21 6.94 19.62
N ILE A 141 2.92 6.05 18.94
CA ILE A 141 2.34 4.92 18.24
C ILE A 141 2.17 3.74 19.19
N ALA A 142 0.93 3.22 19.26
CA ALA A 142 0.60 2.02 20.02
C ALA A 142 1.36 0.80 19.49
N HIS A 143 1.83 -0.04 20.42
CA HIS A 143 2.63 -1.22 20.07
C HIS A 143 1.76 -2.30 19.42
N ASP A 144 2.02 -2.60 18.15
CA ASP A 144 1.38 -3.69 17.40
C ASP A 144 2.41 -4.32 16.44
N PRO A 145 3.06 -5.44 16.83
CA PRO A 145 4.09 -6.08 16.01
C PRO A 145 3.51 -6.77 14.77
N LYS A 146 2.20 -7.04 14.76
CA LYS A 146 1.52 -7.67 13.61
C LYS A 146 1.16 -6.67 12.52
N ARG A 147 0.99 -5.40 12.87
CA ARG A 147 0.66 -4.31 11.95
C ARG A 147 1.62 -3.14 12.14
N PRO A 148 2.76 -3.17 11.45
CA PRO A 148 3.70 -2.04 11.47
C PRO A 148 3.01 -0.74 11.09
N CYS A 149 3.48 0.38 11.65
CA CYS A 149 3.06 1.70 11.24
C CYS A 149 4.13 2.31 10.33
N VAL A 150 3.70 2.78 9.16
CA VAL A 150 4.55 3.43 8.16
C VAL A 150 4.13 4.89 8.03
N ILE A 151 5.04 5.81 8.34
CA ILE A 151 4.82 7.24 8.17
C ILE A 151 5.63 7.72 6.98
N SER A 152 4.97 8.30 5.98
CA SER A 152 5.59 8.90 4.80
C SER A 152 5.61 10.43 4.96
N ALA A 153 6.75 11.06 4.69
CA ALA A 153 6.91 12.51 4.77
C ALA A 153 7.97 12.98 3.77
N ALA A 154 7.58 13.82 2.80
CA ALA A 154 8.49 14.45 1.82
C ALA A 154 9.55 13.50 1.24
N GLY A 155 9.15 12.31 0.80
CA GLY A 155 10.03 11.28 0.22
C GLY A 155 10.75 10.39 1.21
N SER A 156 10.73 10.71 2.51
CA SER A 156 11.20 9.81 3.57
C SER A 156 10.10 8.83 4.02
N GLN A 157 10.52 7.71 4.58
CA GLN A 157 9.67 6.73 5.25
C GLN A 157 10.20 6.43 6.65
N THR A 158 9.29 6.34 7.58
CA THR A 158 9.52 5.98 8.98
C THR A 158 8.71 4.73 9.30
N ARG A 159 9.35 3.62 9.63
CA ARG A 159 8.67 2.35 9.98
C ARG A 159 8.88 2.04 11.44
N VAL A 160 7.78 1.76 12.15
CA VAL A 160 7.76 1.51 13.59
C VAL A 160 6.78 0.41 13.97
N LEU A 161 6.98 -0.20 15.14
CA LEU A 161 6.06 -1.18 15.74
C LEU A 161 5.32 -0.61 16.97
N GLY A 162 5.90 0.41 17.63
CA GLY A 162 5.35 1.03 18.84
C GLY A 162 6.39 1.92 19.51
N THR A 163 6.41 3.18 19.12
CA THR A 163 7.49 4.14 19.42
C THR A 163 6.92 5.53 19.64
N ALA A 164 7.66 6.38 20.32
CA ALA A 164 7.34 7.80 20.46
C ALA A 164 8.44 8.63 19.79
N PHE A 165 8.07 9.48 18.83
CA PHE A 165 9.00 10.26 18.03
C PHE A 165 8.33 11.50 17.44
N ASP A 166 9.13 12.46 17.04
CA ASP A 166 8.71 13.66 16.32
C ASP A 166 9.21 13.63 14.87
N ILE A 167 8.41 14.12 13.95
CA ILE A 167 8.81 14.36 12.55
C ILE A 167 8.51 15.80 12.18
N ASN A 168 9.53 16.51 11.72
CA ASN A 168 9.44 17.86 11.18
C ASN A 168 9.79 17.86 9.70
N VAL A 169 8.83 18.29 8.88
CA VAL A 169 9.04 18.50 7.42
C VAL A 169 9.47 19.96 7.22
N ALA A 170 10.77 20.17 7.08
CA ALA A 170 11.37 21.46 6.74
C ALA A 170 11.54 21.59 5.20
N ARG A 171 11.97 22.77 4.71
CA ARG A 171 12.09 23.06 3.26
C ARG A 171 13.05 22.13 2.55
N HIS A 172 14.15 21.76 3.18
CA HIS A 172 15.27 21.04 2.55
C HIS A 172 15.52 19.66 3.15
N GLU A 173 14.85 19.33 4.26
CA GLU A 173 15.06 18.09 4.98
C GLU A 173 13.81 17.66 5.76
N VAL A 174 13.75 16.37 6.09
CA VAL A 174 12.85 15.84 7.10
C VAL A 174 13.70 15.44 8.30
N LYS A 175 13.40 16.00 9.48
CA LYS A 175 14.07 15.66 10.72
C LYS A 175 13.21 14.70 11.53
N ILE A 176 13.82 13.68 12.10
CA ILE A 176 13.20 12.77 13.08
C ILE A 176 13.95 12.83 14.41
N GLN A 177 13.22 12.86 15.53
CA GLN A 177 13.74 12.76 16.90
C GLN A 177 13.00 11.65 17.64
N VAL A 178 13.72 10.66 18.20
CA VAL A 178 13.10 9.48 18.83
C VAL A 178 13.19 9.59 20.35
N TYR A 179 12.04 9.60 21.01
CA TYR A 179 11.92 9.73 22.48
C TYR A 179 11.80 8.35 23.16
N ARG A 180 11.16 7.37 22.50
CA ARG A 180 10.99 6.01 23.02
C ARG A 180 11.02 4.99 21.88
N GLY A 181 11.77 3.88 22.09
CA GLY A 181 11.83 2.75 21.17
C GLY A 181 12.88 2.89 20.07
N LEU A 182 12.66 2.23 18.96
CA LEU A 182 13.55 2.16 17.80
C LEU A 182 12.74 2.42 16.53
N VAL A 183 13.26 3.24 15.66
CA VAL A 183 12.65 3.64 14.40
C VAL A 183 13.56 3.29 13.23
N ARG A 184 13.04 2.69 12.17
CA ARG A 184 13.74 2.61 10.89
C ARG A 184 13.32 3.79 10.02
N PHE A 185 14.30 4.66 9.69
CA PHE A 185 14.09 5.91 8.99
C PHE A 185 14.95 5.98 7.72
N GLY A 186 14.34 6.35 6.59
CA GLY A 186 15.07 6.44 5.34
C GLY A 186 14.18 6.67 4.13
N GLY A 187 14.60 6.18 2.98
CA GLY A 187 13.92 6.29 1.70
C GLY A 187 14.42 5.26 0.70
N ALA A 188 14.24 5.53 -0.59
CA ALA A 188 14.62 4.59 -1.66
C ALA A 188 16.13 4.26 -1.67
N ASN A 189 16.99 5.18 -1.22
CA ASN A 189 18.43 5.01 -1.24
C ASN A 189 19.02 4.43 0.06
N GLY A 190 18.18 3.90 0.93
CA GLY A 190 18.59 3.26 2.18
C GLY A 190 17.94 3.85 3.42
N SER A 191 18.16 3.19 4.54
CA SER A 191 17.60 3.55 5.83
C SER A 191 18.62 3.40 6.95
N VAL A 192 18.40 4.14 8.04
CA VAL A 192 19.14 4.06 9.30
C VAL A 192 18.19 3.69 10.44
N ASP A 193 18.70 3.01 11.43
CA ASP A 193 17.97 2.74 12.65
C ASP A 193 18.27 3.87 13.68
N VAL A 194 17.23 4.52 14.17
CA VAL A 194 17.29 5.63 15.10
C VAL A 194 16.68 5.19 16.43
N ALA A 195 17.48 5.13 17.48
CA ALA A 195 17.06 4.74 18.82
C ALA A 195 16.61 5.93 19.66
N ALA A 196 15.96 5.66 20.80
CA ALA A 196 15.60 6.68 21.79
C ALA A 196 16.82 7.52 22.20
N GLY A 197 16.66 8.86 22.27
CA GLY A 197 17.72 9.84 22.52
C GLY A 197 18.58 10.17 21.29
N TRP A 198 18.18 9.68 20.11
CA TRP A 198 18.84 9.97 18.85
C TRP A 198 17.90 10.63 17.86
N GLN A 199 18.48 11.42 16.96
CA GLN A 199 17.81 12.11 15.85
C GLN A 199 18.54 11.81 14.55
N SER A 200 17.81 11.92 13.43
CA SER A 200 18.39 11.83 12.08
C SER A 200 17.70 12.82 11.15
N ARG A 201 18.30 13.07 10.00
CA ARG A 201 17.76 13.94 8.95
C ARG A 201 17.74 13.19 7.64
N PHE A 202 16.74 13.45 6.84
CA PHE A 202 16.63 12.95 5.46
C PHE A 202 16.74 14.14 4.52
N ALA A 203 17.84 14.18 3.76
CA ALA A 203 18.12 15.24 2.82
C ALA A 203 18.77 14.64 1.57
N GLY A 204 18.51 15.22 0.39
CA GLY A 204 19.06 14.71 -0.87
C GLY A 204 18.70 13.23 -1.13
N ASN A 205 17.50 12.79 -0.76
CA ASN A 205 17.03 11.39 -0.88
C ASN A 205 17.81 10.36 -0.04
N THR A 206 18.52 10.79 1.00
CA THR A 206 19.33 9.91 1.85
C THR A 206 19.12 10.23 3.31
N ALA A 207 18.98 9.20 4.16
CA ALA A 207 19.00 9.35 5.60
C ALA A 207 20.44 9.52 6.10
N LEU A 208 20.67 10.55 6.90
CA LEU A 208 21.98 10.83 7.47
C LEU A 208 22.22 9.99 8.73
N ALA A 209 23.49 9.80 9.09
CA ALA A 209 23.86 9.09 10.31
C ALA A 209 23.19 9.75 11.54
N PRO A 210 22.63 8.94 12.48
CA PRO A 210 21.98 9.48 13.67
C PRO A 210 22.99 10.23 14.57
N THR A 211 22.50 11.33 15.17
CA THR A 211 23.21 12.11 16.20
C THR A 211 22.41 12.12 17.48
N ARG A 212 23.05 12.40 18.62
CA ARG A 212 22.36 12.48 19.90
C ARG A 212 21.59 13.79 20.03
N PHE A 213 20.45 13.74 20.72
CA PHE A 213 19.77 14.91 21.26
C PHE A 213 19.32 14.62 22.70
N ASP A 214 18.97 15.63 23.47
CA ASP A 214 18.45 15.47 24.80
C ASP A 214 16.91 15.39 24.79
N PRO A 215 16.30 14.20 25.01
CA PRO A 215 14.85 14.05 24.96
C PRO A 215 14.13 14.65 26.16
N THR A 216 14.83 15.12 27.17
CA THR A 216 14.24 15.76 28.38
C THR A 216 14.01 17.24 28.18
N GLN A 217 14.60 17.85 27.16
CA GLN A 217 14.41 19.26 26.88
C GLN A 217 13.01 19.52 26.31
N GLN A 218 12.48 20.68 26.65
CA GLN A 218 11.22 21.15 26.12
C GLN A 218 11.36 21.43 24.61
N ASP A 219 10.40 20.99 23.84
CA ASP A 219 10.33 21.14 22.39
C ASP A 219 9.21 22.10 21.97
N TRP A 220 8.81 22.06 20.68
CA TRP A 220 7.75 22.89 20.12
C TRP A 220 6.39 22.76 20.84
N ARG A 221 6.10 21.62 21.47
CA ARG A 221 4.88 21.42 22.29
C ARG A 221 4.83 22.40 23.47
N HIS A 222 6.01 22.81 23.93
CA HIS A 222 6.20 23.83 24.97
C HIS A 222 6.69 25.17 24.43
N LYS A 223 6.57 25.39 23.09
CA LYS A 223 7.04 26.60 22.39
C LYS A 223 8.55 26.80 22.43
N TRP A 224 9.34 25.73 22.43
CA TRP A 224 10.78 25.79 22.33
C TRP A 224 11.30 25.10 21.08
N LEU A 225 12.38 25.62 20.53
CA LEU A 225 13.17 25.03 19.48
C LEU A 225 14.62 24.96 19.93
N ASP A 226 15.16 23.74 20.04
CA ASP A 226 16.56 23.50 20.31
C ASP A 226 17.25 22.98 19.04
N THR A 227 18.37 23.59 18.68
CA THR A 227 19.07 23.26 17.43
C THR A 227 20.57 23.52 17.52
N ASP A 228 21.36 22.61 16.95
CA ASP A 228 22.79 22.73 16.69
C ASP A 228 23.10 23.43 15.36
N GLY A 229 22.06 23.72 14.55
CA GLY A 229 22.15 24.43 13.30
C GLY A 229 20.82 24.36 12.54
N ILE A 230 20.12 25.50 12.45
CA ILE A 230 18.92 25.67 11.64
C ILE A 230 19.11 26.82 10.65
N ARG A 231 18.60 26.70 9.43
CA ARG A 231 18.60 27.80 8.48
C ARG A 231 17.61 28.87 8.95
N LEU A 232 17.93 30.17 8.71
CA LEU A 232 17.02 31.25 9.08
C LEU A 232 15.64 31.12 8.44
N GLU A 233 15.56 30.62 7.22
CA GLU A 233 14.29 30.35 6.54
C GLU A 233 13.45 29.27 7.25
N ASP A 234 14.08 28.23 7.80
CA ASP A 234 13.39 27.16 8.55
C ASP A 234 12.98 27.64 9.94
N LEU A 235 13.78 28.49 10.59
CA LEU A 235 13.39 29.16 11.84
C LEU A 235 12.18 30.06 11.60
N VAL A 236 12.13 30.83 10.51
CA VAL A 236 10.98 31.65 10.13
C VAL A 236 9.73 30.79 9.93
N ASP A 237 9.86 29.62 9.30
CA ASP A 237 8.74 28.70 9.15
C ASP A 237 8.27 28.14 10.51
N ALA A 238 9.18 27.80 11.42
CA ALA A 238 8.84 27.36 12.76
C ALA A 238 8.11 28.45 13.57
N LEU A 239 8.56 29.71 13.48
CA LEU A 239 7.91 30.86 14.10
C LEU A 239 6.51 31.11 13.50
N ASN A 240 6.35 31.06 12.20
CA ASN A 240 5.06 31.18 11.52
C ASN A 240 4.10 30.05 11.91
N ARG A 241 4.59 28.82 12.08
CA ARG A 241 3.79 27.70 12.61
C ARG A 241 3.34 27.95 14.04
N SER A 242 4.21 28.54 14.86
CA SER A 242 3.92 28.83 16.28
C SER A 242 2.85 29.90 16.48
N GLY A 243 2.50 30.64 15.40
CA GLY A 243 1.51 31.70 15.40
C GLY A 243 2.10 33.09 15.66
N GLY A 244 1.24 34.10 15.64
CA GLY A 244 1.65 35.51 15.80
C GLY A 244 1.70 36.28 14.47
N PRO A 245 2.40 37.42 14.42
CA PRO A 245 2.55 38.20 13.20
C PRO A 245 3.25 37.38 12.11
N ILE A 246 2.75 37.46 10.88
CA ILE A 246 3.36 36.77 9.74
C ILE A 246 4.76 37.32 9.48
N ILE A 247 5.74 36.46 9.39
CA ILE A 247 7.10 36.76 9.03
C ILE A 247 7.28 36.42 7.55
N ASN A 248 7.67 37.40 6.74
CA ASN A 248 7.97 37.15 5.33
C ASN A 248 9.22 36.26 5.20
N SER A 249 9.27 35.44 4.14
CA SER A 249 10.48 34.66 3.83
C SER A 249 11.71 35.55 3.79
N PRO A 250 12.82 35.12 4.38
CA PRO A 250 14.08 35.90 4.34
C PRO A 250 14.53 36.11 2.88
N PRO A 251 15.17 37.23 2.58
CA PRO A 251 15.79 37.39 1.26
C PRO A 251 16.91 36.36 1.03
N PRO A 252 17.24 35.99 -0.23
CA PRO A 252 18.18 34.89 -0.55
C PRO A 252 19.53 34.99 0.18
N LYS A 253 20.01 36.19 0.41
CA LYS A 253 21.28 36.42 1.14
C LYS A 253 21.24 36.01 2.61
N LEU A 254 20.06 35.95 3.22
CA LEU A 254 19.85 35.61 4.62
C LEU A 254 19.23 34.22 4.81
N ALA A 255 18.53 33.69 3.82
CA ALA A 255 17.75 32.46 3.91
C ALA A 255 18.56 31.27 4.44
N GLY A 256 19.77 31.09 3.92
CA GLY A 256 20.67 30.02 4.30
C GLY A 256 21.53 30.29 5.56
N LEU A 257 21.33 31.41 6.24
CA LEU A 257 22.11 31.73 7.45
C LEU A 257 21.87 30.68 8.53
N MET A 258 22.94 30.09 9.06
CA MET A 258 22.85 29.04 10.08
C MET A 258 22.79 29.64 11.48
N LEU A 259 21.81 29.23 12.25
CA LEU A 259 21.61 29.63 13.64
C LEU A 259 21.68 28.40 14.55
N ALA A 260 22.39 28.52 15.67
CA ALA A 260 22.44 27.48 16.69
C ALA A 260 22.04 28.08 18.05
N GLY A 261 21.38 27.28 18.85
CA GLY A 261 20.93 27.67 20.18
C GLY A 261 19.52 27.20 20.50
N ARG A 262 19.00 27.70 21.59
CA ARG A 262 17.68 27.40 22.10
C ARG A 262 16.79 28.63 22.00
N PHE A 263 15.71 28.51 21.19
CA PHE A 263 14.84 29.62 20.85
C PHE A 263 13.43 29.42 21.42
N LYS A 264 12.90 30.46 22.06
CA LYS A 264 11.52 30.48 22.52
C LYS A 264 10.62 31.05 21.43
N LEU A 265 9.63 30.28 21.00
CA LEU A 265 8.83 30.55 19.80
C LEU A 265 7.56 31.38 20.07
N ASP A 266 7.28 31.74 21.31
CA ASP A 266 6.04 32.43 21.72
C ASP A 266 5.99 33.92 21.34
N ASN A 267 7.15 34.53 21.08
CA ASN A 267 7.24 35.95 20.69
C ASN A 267 8.26 36.14 19.56
N ALA A 268 7.84 35.83 18.37
CA ALA A 268 8.67 35.94 17.16
C ALA A 268 9.29 37.33 16.94
N PRO A 269 8.55 38.48 17.10
CA PRO A 269 9.13 39.81 16.93
C PRO A 269 10.27 40.09 17.94
N HIS A 270 10.10 39.67 19.19
CA HIS A 270 11.11 39.84 20.21
C HIS A 270 12.35 38.99 19.91
N LEU A 271 12.15 37.71 19.60
CA LEU A 271 13.25 36.82 19.31
C LEU A 271 14.07 37.32 18.10
N LEU A 272 13.45 37.66 17.00
CA LEU A 272 14.13 38.08 15.77
C LEU A 272 14.89 39.41 15.97
N ARG A 273 14.35 40.34 16.77
CA ARG A 273 15.05 41.56 17.13
C ARG A 273 16.27 41.29 18.07
N ALA A 274 16.14 40.32 18.96
CA ALA A 274 17.25 39.96 19.89
C ALA A 274 18.40 39.29 19.18
N ILE A 275 18.13 38.34 18.28
CA ILE A 275 19.20 37.59 17.58
C ILE A 275 19.74 38.30 16.32
N GLY A 276 18.96 39.18 15.73
CA GLY A 276 19.31 39.83 14.45
C GLY A 276 20.69 40.50 14.42
N PRO A 277 21.05 41.33 15.43
CA PRO A 277 22.36 41.97 15.47
C PRO A 277 23.53 40.98 15.50
N ALA A 278 23.39 39.85 16.21
CA ALA A 278 24.43 38.83 16.31
C ALA A 278 24.63 38.05 14.99
N TYR A 279 23.57 37.95 14.21
CA TYR A 279 23.56 37.18 12.92
C TYR A 279 23.53 38.10 11.70
N GLY A 280 23.71 39.42 11.83
CA GLY A 280 23.83 40.36 10.72
C GLY A 280 22.54 40.65 9.98
N PHE A 281 21.39 40.63 10.66
CA PHE A 281 20.10 41.02 10.09
C PHE A 281 19.30 41.92 11.04
N ALA A 282 18.33 42.65 10.49
CA ALA A 282 17.35 43.42 11.24
C ALA A 282 15.93 42.93 10.92
N ALA A 283 15.09 42.81 11.97
CA ALA A 283 13.68 42.51 11.85
C ALA A 283 12.87 43.81 11.94
N VAL A 284 12.16 44.17 10.87
CA VAL A 284 11.37 45.40 10.76
C VAL A 284 9.91 45.05 10.53
N GLU A 285 9.01 45.73 11.25
CA GLU A 285 7.58 45.60 11.00
C GLU A 285 7.18 46.50 9.83
N GLN A 286 6.55 45.92 8.82
CA GLN A 286 6.11 46.62 7.62
C GLN A 286 4.76 46.04 7.16
N GLY A 287 3.71 46.91 7.16
CA GLY A 287 2.38 46.49 6.73
C GLY A 287 1.76 45.36 7.56
N GLY A 288 1.99 45.33 8.89
CA GLY A 288 1.50 44.27 9.79
C GLY A 288 2.22 42.93 9.68
N LYS A 289 3.32 42.86 8.93
CA LYS A 289 4.19 41.70 8.78
C LYS A 289 5.61 42.05 9.20
N ILE A 290 6.38 41.00 9.57
CA ILE A 290 7.79 41.15 9.87
C ILE A 290 8.61 40.88 8.61
N VAL A 291 9.48 41.80 8.27
CA VAL A 291 10.42 41.71 7.14
C VAL A 291 11.84 41.66 7.67
N LEU A 292 12.62 40.69 7.23
CA LEU A 292 14.04 40.57 7.55
C LEU A 292 14.89 41.30 6.50
N LYS A 293 15.78 42.18 6.94
CA LYS A 293 16.70 42.94 6.08
C LYS A 293 18.14 42.64 6.47
N PRO A 294 19.10 42.60 5.55
CA PRO A 294 20.52 42.56 5.91
C PRO A 294 20.83 43.72 6.85
N GLY A 295 21.55 43.41 7.91
CA GLY A 295 22.06 44.45 8.83
C GLY A 295 23.04 45.37 8.09
N VAL A 296 23.01 46.67 8.42
CA VAL A 296 24.04 47.59 8.01
C VAL A 296 25.20 47.34 8.94
N MET A 297 26.34 46.82 8.42
CA MET A 297 27.58 46.77 9.19
C MET A 297 28.16 48.15 9.38
#